data_c1db6e0b6f1ca4e588b9f587a1598e54
#
_entry.id   c1db6e0b6f1ca4e588b9f587a1598e54
#
_cell.length_a   1.000
_cell.length_b   1.000
_cell.length_c   1.000
_cell.angle_alpha   90.00
_cell.angle_beta   90.00
_cell.angle_gamma   90.00
#
_symmetry.space_group_name_H-M   'P 1'
#
loop_
_entity.id
_entity.type
_entity.pdbx_description
1 polymer ?
#
loop_
_entity_poly.entity_id
_entity_poly.type
_entity_poly.pdbx_seq_one_letter_code
_entity_poly.pdbx_strand_id
1 'polypeptide(L)'
;MRGRHLVNGRAPRSARATALISTLIAATALVGVAPAGAAHAAAKKPAPLTILVTNDDGVAAPGIDAVVEALRTDKRNKVVVVAPATNNSGAGGKSTPGGAPGGPATTASGYAATAVQGYPADAVDYAFDVMHLTPNVVVSGANFGQNLGPFVDVSGTVGAAREGARRGVPALAVSQQLGDAPDYPTSARLAVDWVQARRRALARTKAGAALTEIDSINAPNCPAGRIRGVYETTAAPGPGTEAAIRTVAECASTATTFANDVEAFNAGYATLTKVPVHAA
;
A
#
# COMPACT_ATOMS: atom_id res chain seq x y z
N MET A 1 17.32 -57.43 -37.26
CA MET A 1 17.12 -58.71 -36.53
C MET A 1 15.99 -58.42 -35.55
N ARG A 2 14.82 -58.90 -35.87
CA ARG A 2 14.03 -60.03 -35.34
C ARG A 2 14.08 -60.05 -33.79
N GLY A 3 13.02 -60.07 -33.02
CA GLY A 3 11.73 -60.71 -33.27
C GLY A 3 10.68 -60.33 -32.22
N ARG A 4 9.49 -60.55 -32.68
CA ARG A 4 8.19 -60.50 -31.94
C ARG A 4 8.09 -61.62 -30.92
N HIS A 5 7.29 -61.45 -29.85
CA HIS A 5 6.35 -62.51 -29.43
C HIS A 5 5.13 -61.93 -28.71
N LEU A 6 3.97 -62.19 -29.28
CA LEU A 6 2.62 -62.16 -28.75
C LEU A 6 2.40 -63.48 -27.96
N VAL A 7 1.68 -63.46 -26.84
CA VAL A 7 0.84 -64.60 -26.43
C VAL A 7 -0.40 -64.12 -25.68
N ASN A 8 -1.54 -64.63 -26.19
CA ASN A 8 -2.89 -64.62 -25.75
C ASN A 8 -3.13 -65.38 -24.44
N GLY A 9 -4.27 -65.11 -23.75
CA GLY A 9 -4.84 -66.12 -22.87
C GLY A 9 -6.01 -65.64 -22.01
N ARG A 10 -7.22 -65.66 -22.57
CA ARG A 10 -8.46 -66.25 -22.06
C ARG A 10 -8.96 -65.93 -20.63
N ALA A 11 -10.18 -65.41 -20.60
CA ALA A 11 -11.14 -65.48 -19.50
C ALA A 11 -11.71 -66.92 -19.32
N PRO A 12 -12.29 -67.25 -18.21
CA PRO A 12 -13.49 -68.04 -18.20
C PRO A 12 -14.66 -67.53 -17.34
N ARG A 13 -15.75 -68.09 -17.67
CA ARG A 13 -17.18 -67.88 -17.45
C ARG A 13 -17.69 -68.12 -16.01
N SER A 14 -18.67 -67.32 -15.68
CA SER A 14 -19.97 -67.60 -15.03
C SER A 14 -20.12 -68.69 -13.97
N ALA A 15 -20.64 -68.29 -12.82
CA ALA A 15 -21.55 -69.15 -12.03
C ALA A 15 -22.67 -68.26 -11.44
N ARG A 16 -23.91 -68.60 -11.86
CA ARG A 16 -25.14 -68.11 -11.26
C ARG A 16 -25.38 -68.88 -9.96
N ALA A 17 -25.69 -68.16 -8.87
CA ALA A 17 -26.33 -68.74 -7.70
C ALA A 17 -27.53 -67.90 -7.32
N THR A 18 -28.66 -68.54 -7.38
CA THR A 18 -30.01 -68.10 -6.96
C THR A 18 -30.13 -68.39 -5.45
N ALA A 19 -30.52 -67.41 -4.65
CA ALA A 19 -31.10 -67.70 -3.34
C ALA A 19 -31.84 -66.51 -2.74
N LEU A 20 -33.11 -66.69 -2.58
CA LEU A 20 -34.00 -66.38 -1.46
C LEU A 20 -34.16 -64.96 -0.92
N ILE A 21 -35.32 -64.46 -1.21
CA ILE A 21 -35.95 -63.28 -0.65
C ILE A 21 -36.30 -63.52 0.81
N SER A 22 -35.74 -62.72 1.71
CA SER A 22 -36.24 -62.55 3.07
C SER A 22 -36.58 -61.09 3.27
N THR A 23 -37.87 -60.81 3.25
CA THR A 23 -38.44 -59.50 3.55
C THR A 23 -38.23 -59.17 5.02
N LEU A 24 -37.35 -58.26 5.32
CA LEU A 24 -37.23 -57.60 6.62
C LEU A 24 -37.79 -56.18 6.49
N ILE A 25 -38.94 -55.90 7.10
CA ILE A 25 -39.53 -54.58 7.21
C ILE A 25 -38.70 -53.85 8.26
N ALA A 26 -37.77 -52.98 7.83
CA ALA A 26 -37.10 -52.03 8.70
C ALA A 26 -37.89 -50.72 8.70
N ALA A 27 -38.42 -50.37 9.85
CA ALA A 27 -39.03 -49.07 10.10
C ALA A 27 -37.90 -48.00 10.05
N THR A 28 -37.85 -47.22 8.97
CA THR A 28 -36.99 -46.05 8.87
C THR A 28 -37.61 -44.89 9.66
N ALA A 29 -37.05 -44.61 10.85
CA ALA A 29 -37.28 -43.35 11.54
C ALA A 29 -36.67 -42.23 10.68
N LEU A 30 -37.51 -41.37 10.11
CA LEU A 30 -37.06 -40.10 9.50
C LEU A 30 -36.55 -39.20 10.63
N VAL A 31 -35.24 -39.21 10.84
CA VAL A 31 -34.55 -38.13 11.57
C VAL A 31 -34.55 -36.93 10.64
N GLY A 32 -35.43 -35.97 10.88
CA GLY A 32 -35.43 -34.68 10.19
C GLY A 32 -34.14 -33.93 10.48
N VAL A 33 -33.19 -33.97 9.53
CA VAL A 33 -32.07 -33.07 9.54
C VAL A 33 -32.61 -31.70 9.16
N ALA A 34 -32.81 -30.83 10.17
CA ALA A 34 -33.06 -29.41 9.93
C ALA A 34 -31.84 -28.83 9.20
N PRO A 35 -32.03 -28.09 8.09
CA PRO A 35 -30.92 -27.41 7.46
C PRO A 35 -30.33 -26.42 8.49
N ALA A 36 -29.08 -26.63 8.89
CA ALA A 36 -28.32 -25.66 9.65
C ALA A 36 -28.28 -24.40 8.80
N GLY A 37 -29.16 -23.45 9.11
CA GLY A 37 -29.13 -22.14 8.49
C GLY A 37 -27.75 -21.55 8.72
N ALA A 38 -26.91 -21.45 7.67
CA ALA A 38 -25.70 -20.71 7.69
C ALA A 38 -26.08 -19.27 8.04
N ALA A 39 -25.92 -18.92 9.31
CA ALA A 39 -26.01 -17.53 9.75
C ALA A 39 -24.94 -16.76 8.97
N HIS A 40 -25.34 -16.07 7.92
CA HIS A 40 -24.50 -15.10 7.25
C HIS A 40 -24.15 -14.06 8.31
N ALA A 41 -22.93 -14.17 8.86
CA ALA A 41 -22.40 -13.14 9.74
C ALA A 41 -22.42 -11.85 8.92
N ALA A 42 -23.32 -10.94 9.29
CA ALA A 42 -23.44 -9.64 8.63
C ALA A 42 -22.04 -9.02 8.60
N ALA A 43 -21.51 -8.78 7.42
CA ALA A 43 -20.18 -8.21 7.24
C ALA A 43 -20.16 -6.88 8.02
N LYS A 44 -19.38 -6.83 9.10
CA LYS A 44 -19.23 -5.61 9.91
C LYS A 44 -18.84 -4.48 8.97
N LYS A 45 -19.62 -3.37 9.01
CA LYS A 45 -19.27 -2.16 8.24
C LYS A 45 -17.79 -1.82 8.49
N PRO A 46 -17.04 -1.54 7.42
CA PRO A 46 -15.64 -1.15 7.57
C PRO A 46 -15.53 0.09 8.46
N ALA A 47 -14.56 0.11 9.38
CA ALA A 47 -14.41 1.15 10.37
C ALA A 47 -14.02 2.50 9.73
N PRO A 48 -14.45 3.64 10.31
CA PRO A 48 -13.98 4.96 9.92
C PRO A 48 -12.49 5.12 10.23
N LEU A 49 -11.78 5.96 9.46
CA LEU A 49 -10.38 6.30 9.69
C LEU A 49 -10.20 7.82 9.73
N THR A 50 -9.36 8.29 10.63
CA THR A 50 -8.75 9.62 10.56
C THR A 50 -7.38 9.46 9.89
N ILE A 51 -7.19 10.10 8.75
CA ILE A 51 -5.98 10.02 7.92
C ILE A 51 -5.30 11.38 7.93
N LEU A 52 -4.09 11.47 8.46
CA LEU A 52 -3.24 12.64 8.30
C LEU A 52 -2.54 12.54 6.95
N VAL A 53 -2.73 13.54 6.08
CA VAL A 53 -2.04 13.66 4.81
C VAL A 53 -1.05 14.81 4.87
N THR A 54 0.17 14.54 4.44
CA THR A 54 1.28 15.49 4.38
C THR A 54 2.12 15.25 3.12
N ASN A 55 3.17 16.03 2.88
CA ASN A 55 4.15 15.85 1.80
C ASN A 55 5.42 16.67 2.09
N ASP A 56 6.33 16.75 1.12
CA ASP A 56 7.47 17.69 1.12
C ASP A 56 7.44 18.70 -0.04
N ASP A 57 6.59 18.48 -1.06
CA ASP A 57 6.43 19.41 -2.19
C ASP A 57 5.67 20.70 -1.82
N GLY A 58 4.99 20.71 -0.68
CA GLY A 58 4.18 21.83 -0.18
C GLY A 58 2.67 21.58 -0.28
N VAL A 59 1.90 22.29 0.56
CA VAL A 59 0.46 22.10 0.75
C VAL A 59 -0.40 22.26 -0.52
N ALA A 60 0.04 23.10 -1.46
CA ALA A 60 -0.65 23.35 -2.72
C ALA A 60 -0.12 22.52 -3.90
N ALA A 61 0.79 21.57 -3.66
CA ALA A 61 1.35 20.74 -4.71
C ALA A 61 0.29 19.80 -5.32
N PRO A 62 0.36 19.49 -6.62
CA PRO A 62 -0.66 18.66 -7.27
C PRO A 62 -0.65 17.20 -6.77
N GLY A 63 0.50 16.69 -6.31
CA GLY A 63 0.61 15.33 -5.81
C GLY A 63 -0.17 15.08 -4.52
N ILE A 64 -0.04 15.96 -3.53
CA ILE A 64 -0.81 15.86 -2.28
C ILE A 64 -2.30 16.04 -2.55
N ASP A 65 -2.66 16.96 -3.44
CA ASP A 65 -4.05 17.24 -3.82
C ASP A 65 -4.69 15.97 -4.42
N ALA A 66 -4.00 15.28 -5.34
CA ALA A 66 -4.49 14.04 -5.92
C ALA A 66 -4.73 12.94 -4.86
N VAL A 67 -3.83 12.81 -3.88
CA VAL A 67 -3.99 11.84 -2.77
C VAL A 67 -5.18 12.22 -1.88
N VAL A 68 -5.34 13.49 -1.54
CA VAL A 68 -6.46 14.00 -0.73
C VAL A 68 -7.78 13.73 -1.44
N GLU A 69 -7.89 14.11 -2.72
CA GLU A 69 -9.10 13.90 -3.50
C GLU A 69 -9.48 12.41 -3.60
N ALA A 70 -8.51 11.54 -3.84
CA ALA A 70 -8.74 10.10 -3.89
C ALA A 70 -9.18 9.52 -2.54
N LEU A 71 -8.52 9.87 -1.44
CA LEU A 71 -8.84 9.35 -0.10
C LEU A 71 -10.21 9.81 0.42
N ARG A 72 -10.63 11.07 0.11
CA ARG A 72 -11.91 11.63 0.56
C ARG A 72 -13.13 11.12 -0.18
N THR A 73 -12.95 10.38 -1.29
CA THR A 73 -14.06 9.72 -1.99
C THR A 73 -14.77 8.71 -1.08
N ASP A 74 -14.02 8.01 -0.24
CA ASP A 74 -14.59 7.15 0.80
C ASP A 74 -15.04 8.01 2.00
N LYS A 75 -16.34 8.21 2.14
CA LYS A 75 -16.95 9.04 3.19
C LYS A 75 -16.71 8.55 4.62
N ARG A 76 -16.12 7.35 4.78
CA ARG A 76 -15.67 6.84 6.10
C ARG A 76 -14.29 7.37 6.49
N ASN A 77 -13.57 8.04 5.58
CA ASN A 77 -12.31 8.69 5.87
C ASN A 77 -12.55 10.14 6.31
N LYS A 78 -12.01 10.50 7.46
CA LYS A 78 -11.77 11.88 7.85
C LYS A 78 -10.34 12.21 7.42
N VAL A 79 -10.19 12.89 6.29
CA VAL A 79 -8.89 13.38 5.80
C VAL A 79 -8.58 14.70 6.48
N VAL A 80 -7.38 14.81 7.06
CA VAL A 80 -6.84 16.05 7.65
C VAL A 80 -5.51 16.31 6.95
N VAL A 81 -5.36 17.51 6.38
CA VAL A 81 -4.16 17.91 5.64
C VAL A 81 -3.34 18.87 6.47
N VAL A 82 -2.11 18.48 6.78
CA VAL A 82 -1.10 19.34 7.40
C VAL A 82 0.21 19.12 6.66
N ALA A 83 0.71 20.13 5.99
CA ALA A 83 1.86 20.00 5.11
C ALA A 83 2.74 21.26 5.15
N PRO A 84 4.00 21.20 4.72
CA PRO A 84 4.84 22.39 4.57
C PRO A 84 4.17 23.45 3.70
N ALA A 85 4.39 24.72 4.02
CA ALA A 85 3.87 25.84 3.23
C ALA A 85 4.51 25.90 1.83
N THR A 86 5.75 25.46 1.71
CA THR A 86 6.56 25.49 0.48
C THR A 86 7.26 24.14 0.27
N ASN A 87 7.89 23.99 -0.90
CA ASN A 87 8.68 22.80 -1.21
C ASN A 87 9.92 22.68 -0.29
N ASN A 88 10.11 21.50 0.28
CA ASN A 88 11.21 21.10 1.16
C ASN A 88 11.87 19.80 0.70
N SER A 89 11.92 19.55 -0.61
CA SER A 89 12.60 18.36 -1.17
C SER A 89 14.03 18.25 -0.68
N GLY A 90 14.46 17.03 -0.34
CA GLY A 90 15.80 16.78 0.19
C GLY A 90 15.95 17.10 1.68
N ALA A 91 14.88 17.42 2.39
CA ALA A 91 14.94 17.70 3.83
C ALA A 91 15.21 16.44 4.68
N GLY A 92 14.95 15.23 4.15
CA GLY A 92 15.04 14.01 4.94
C GLY A 92 14.12 14.06 6.15
N GLY A 93 14.62 13.64 7.30
CA GLY A 93 13.94 13.69 8.59
C GLY A 93 14.20 14.95 9.42
N LYS A 94 14.62 16.07 8.79
CA LYS A 94 14.87 17.33 9.52
C LYS A 94 13.59 17.87 10.17
N SER A 95 13.77 18.47 11.35
CA SER A 95 12.75 19.23 12.07
C SER A 95 13.32 20.52 12.63
N THR A 96 12.45 21.47 12.93
CA THR A 96 12.78 22.77 13.49
C THR A 96 12.84 22.68 15.01
N PRO A 97 13.97 23.00 15.68
CA PRO A 97 14.02 23.03 17.14
C PRO A 97 12.96 23.96 17.72
N GLY A 98 12.12 23.43 18.61
CA GLY A 98 11.00 24.18 19.22
C GLY A 98 9.73 24.21 18.37
N GLY A 99 9.70 23.53 17.22
CA GLY A 99 8.56 23.46 16.33
C GLY A 99 8.46 24.62 15.35
N ALA A 100 7.56 24.51 14.38
CA ALA A 100 7.32 25.51 13.35
C ALA A 100 5.87 26.03 13.40
N PRO A 101 5.62 27.32 13.14
CA PRO A 101 4.27 27.87 13.13
C PRO A 101 3.48 27.36 11.93
N GLY A 102 2.16 27.21 12.13
CA GLY A 102 1.24 26.81 11.06
C GLY A 102 -0.01 27.69 11.03
N GLY A 103 -0.70 27.66 9.91
CA GLY A 103 -1.92 28.44 9.72
C GLY A 103 -2.83 27.87 8.61
N PRO A 104 -4.05 28.42 8.50
CA PRO A 104 -5.01 27.97 7.49
C PRO A 104 -4.47 28.07 6.07
N ALA A 105 -4.75 27.04 5.28
CA ALA A 105 -4.40 26.95 3.86
C ALA A 105 -5.43 26.08 3.13
N THR A 106 -5.21 25.88 1.84
CA THR A 106 -5.98 24.94 1.02
C THR A 106 -5.05 24.16 0.10
N THR A 107 -5.46 22.95 -0.28
CA THR A 107 -4.82 22.24 -1.39
C THR A 107 -5.18 22.92 -2.73
N ALA A 108 -4.62 22.42 -3.84
CA ALA A 108 -4.87 22.97 -5.17
C ALA A 108 -6.36 22.94 -5.56
N SER A 109 -7.11 21.92 -5.16
CA SER A 109 -8.57 21.82 -5.39
C SER A 109 -9.42 22.57 -4.36
N GLY A 110 -8.81 23.32 -3.43
CA GLY A 110 -9.50 24.09 -2.41
C GLY A 110 -9.92 23.29 -1.16
N TYR A 111 -9.42 22.07 -0.96
CA TYR A 111 -9.67 21.34 0.27
C TYR A 111 -8.95 22.01 1.45
N ALA A 112 -9.67 22.17 2.58
CA ALA A 112 -9.13 22.82 3.77
C ALA A 112 -7.88 22.09 4.31
N ALA A 113 -6.84 22.87 4.58
CA ALA A 113 -5.53 22.37 5.02
C ALA A 113 -4.91 23.32 6.05
N THR A 114 -3.83 22.87 6.66
CA THR A 114 -2.91 23.68 7.46
C THR A 114 -1.54 23.68 6.78
N ALA A 115 -1.00 24.88 6.51
CA ALA A 115 0.37 25.05 6.04
C ALA A 115 1.30 25.33 7.23
N VAL A 116 2.41 24.60 7.32
CA VAL A 116 3.44 24.74 8.35
C VAL A 116 4.69 25.40 7.74
N GLN A 117 5.23 26.43 8.40
CA GLN A 117 6.44 27.15 7.97
C GLN A 117 7.72 26.38 8.39
N GLY A 118 7.80 25.11 8.03
CA GLY A 118 8.84 24.21 8.48
C GLY A 118 9.03 23.03 7.53
N TYR A 119 9.75 22.03 8.01
CA TYR A 119 10.03 20.80 7.30
C TYR A 119 8.83 19.83 7.29
N PRO A 120 8.85 18.79 6.47
CA PRO A 120 7.79 17.78 6.44
C PRO A 120 7.53 17.09 7.79
N ALA A 121 8.58 16.84 8.57
CA ALA A 121 8.45 16.31 9.93
C ALA A 121 7.75 17.31 10.87
N ASP A 122 8.04 18.62 10.76
CA ASP A 122 7.36 19.65 11.55
C ASP A 122 5.84 19.70 11.28
N ALA A 123 5.42 19.40 10.05
CA ALA A 123 4.00 19.33 9.72
C ALA A 123 3.31 18.16 10.43
N VAL A 124 3.99 17.03 10.57
CA VAL A 124 3.51 15.90 11.37
C VAL A 124 3.46 16.28 12.84
N ASP A 125 4.54 16.83 13.37
CA ASP A 125 4.61 17.27 14.77
C ASP A 125 3.52 18.31 15.09
N TYR A 126 3.30 19.28 14.20
CA TYR A 126 2.24 20.27 14.35
C TYR A 126 0.85 19.61 14.45
N ALA A 127 0.58 18.60 13.63
CA ALA A 127 -0.68 17.87 13.68
C ALA A 127 -0.88 17.15 15.01
N PHE A 128 0.16 16.57 15.59
CA PHE A 128 0.08 15.85 16.87
C PHE A 128 0.08 16.80 18.07
N ASP A 129 1.03 17.74 18.09
CA ASP A 129 1.35 18.50 19.31
C ASP A 129 0.53 19.79 19.42
N VAL A 130 0.19 20.44 18.30
CA VAL A 130 -0.58 21.68 18.28
C VAL A 130 -2.05 21.44 17.99
N MET A 131 -2.37 20.60 16.99
CA MET A 131 -3.77 20.30 16.65
C MET A 131 -4.34 19.15 17.49
N HIS A 132 -3.51 18.45 18.28
CA HIS A 132 -3.88 17.29 19.09
C HIS A 132 -4.60 16.20 18.27
N LEU A 133 -4.17 16.02 17.02
CA LEU A 133 -4.73 15.02 16.13
C LEU A 133 -4.29 13.62 16.56
N THR A 134 -5.24 12.69 16.54
CA THR A 134 -4.98 11.26 16.78
C THR A 134 -5.32 10.45 15.53
N PRO A 135 -4.44 10.46 14.51
CA PRO A 135 -4.72 9.78 13.26
C PRO A 135 -4.57 8.26 13.40
N ASN A 136 -5.29 7.52 12.55
CA ASN A 136 -5.13 6.07 12.41
C ASN A 136 -3.97 5.72 11.47
N VAL A 137 -3.59 6.65 10.61
CA VAL A 137 -2.54 6.49 9.60
C VAL A 137 -2.02 7.86 9.16
N VAL A 138 -0.74 7.91 8.83
CA VAL A 138 -0.10 9.04 8.12
C VAL A 138 0.16 8.62 6.67
N VAL A 139 -0.25 9.44 5.72
CA VAL A 139 0.07 9.29 4.29
C VAL A 139 0.85 10.51 3.85
N SER A 140 2.10 10.31 3.44
CA SER A 140 2.98 11.36 2.94
C SER A 140 3.15 11.24 1.43
N GLY A 141 2.82 12.29 0.69
CA GLY A 141 2.91 12.34 -0.79
C GLY A 141 1.59 12.77 -1.46
N ALA A 142 1.39 12.57 -2.80
CA ALA A 142 2.38 11.91 -3.66
C ALA A 142 3.51 12.86 -4.03
N ASN A 143 4.74 12.46 -3.79
CA ASN A 143 5.94 13.23 -4.11
C ASN A 143 6.16 13.36 -5.62
N PHE A 144 6.65 14.50 -6.06
CA PHE A 144 7.16 14.68 -7.42
C PHE A 144 8.60 14.17 -7.50
N GLY A 145 8.76 12.89 -7.76
CA GLY A 145 10.02 12.17 -7.85
C GLY A 145 10.01 10.88 -7.05
N GLN A 146 10.52 9.82 -7.65
CA GLN A 146 10.66 8.52 -7.00
C GLN A 146 11.71 8.55 -5.87
N ASN A 147 11.40 7.88 -4.78
CA ASN A 147 12.28 7.70 -3.62
C ASN A 147 12.67 6.24 -3.47
N LEU A 148 13.56 5.77 -4.36
CA LEU A 148 14.03 4.39 -4.45
C LEU A 148 15.43 4.24 -3.83
N GLY A 149 15.75 3.03 -3.38
CA GLY A 149 17.07 2.69 -2.87
C GLY A 149 17.56 3.70 -1.84
N PRO A 150 18.80 4.26 -1.97
CA PRO A 150 19.37 5.17 -0.99
C PRO A 150 18.68 6.55 -0.91
N PHE A 151 17.84 6.93 -1.89
CA PHE A 151 17.13 8.21 -1.83
C PHE A 151 16.06 8.26 -0.73
N VAL A 152 15.67 7.12 -0.14
CA VAL A 152 14.76 7.09 1.02
C VAL A 152 15.31 7.89 2.21
N ASP A 153 16.62 8.04 2.34
CA ASP A 153 17.22 8.68 3.51
C ASP A 153 17.32 10.22 3.40
N VAL A 154 17.30 10.74 2.18
CA VAL A 154 17.27 12.19 1.94
C VAL A 154 15.88 12.72 1.60
N SER A 155 14.90 11.85 1.46
CA SER A 155 13.52 12.18 1.08
C SER A 155 12.76 12.82 2.23
N GLY A 156 12.22 14.02 2.00
CA GLY A 156 11.30 14.66 2.94
C GLY A 156 9.96 13.92 3.05
N THR A 157 9.48 13.31 1.95
CA THR A 157 8.29 12.46 1.93
C THR A 157 8.42 11.27 2.87
N VAL A 158 9.55 10.55 2.77
CA VAL A 158 9.89 9.41 3.65
C VAL A 158 10.11 9.91 5.09
N GLY A 159 10.78 11.07 5.25
CA GLY A 159 11.02 11.69 6.55
C GLY A 159 9.75 11.99 7.32
N ALA A 160 8.72 12.55 6.67
CA ALA A 160 7.41 12.80 7.28
C ALA A 160 6.69 11.49 7.66
N ALA A 161 6.73 10.48 6.80
CA ALA A 161 6.17 9.17 7.12
C ALA A 161 6.88 8.51 8.32
N ARG A 162 8.22 8.60 8.37
CA ARG A 162 9.03 8.15 9.52
C ARG A 162 8.63 8.87 10.81
N GLU A 163 8.34 10.19 10.75
CA GLU A 163 7.88 10.92 11.93
C GLU A 163 6.54 10.39 12.44
N GLY A 164 5.57 10.12 11.55
CA GLY A 164 4.33 9.46 11.94
C GLY A 164 4.55 8.12 12.63
N ALA A 165 5.50 7.32 12.13
CA ALA A 165 5.87 6.04 12.72
C ALA A 165 6.57 6.20 14.09
N ARG A 166 7.39 7.23 14.30
CA ARG A 166 7.97 7.56 15.61
C ARG A 166 6.89 7.90 16.64
N ARG A 167 5.77 8.49 16.19
CA ARG A 167 4.58 8.76 17.02
C ARG A 167 3.70 7.51 17.23
N GLY A 168 4.13 6.33 16.76
CA GLY A 168 3.42 5.05 16.92
C GLY A 168 2.25 4.86 15.95
N VAL A 169 2.21 5.62 14.87
CA VAL A 169 1.14 5.57 13.87
C VAL A 169 1.66 4.96 12.56
N PRO A 170 1.00 3.90 12.02
CA PRO A 170 1.38 3.35 10.72
C PRO A 170 1.44 4.43 9.64
N ALA A 171 2.46 4.38 8.81
CA ALA A 171 2.69 5.42 7.82
C ALA A 171 3.03 4.84 6.43
N LEU A 172 2.60 5.57 5.41
CA LEU A 172 2.86 5.31 4.01
C LEU A 172 3.52 6.54 3.37
N ALA A 173 4.68 6.35 2.74
CA ALA A 173 5.25 7.30 1.80
C ALA A 173 4.81 6.91 0.38
N VAL A 174 4.38 7.89 -0.43
CA VAL A 174 3.95 7.67 -1.82
C VAL A 174 4.70 8.62 -2.73
N SER A 175 5.30 8.09 -3.78
CA SER A 175 6.11 8.85 -4.73
C SER A 175 5.73 8.48 -6.16
N GLN A 176 5.70 9.50 -7.03
CA GLN A 176 5.47 9.38 -8.46
C GLN A 176 6.77 9.63 -9.21
N GLN A 177 7.08 8.88 -10.26
CA GLN A 177 8.24 9.11 -11.10
C GLN A 177 8.27 10.56 -11.62
N LEU A 178 9.47 11.16 -11.63
CA LEU A 178 9.73 12.42 -12.29
C LEU A 178 9.34 12.35 -13.78
N GLY A 179 8.87 13.46 -14.33
CA GLY A 179 8.53 13.60 -15.75
C GLY A 179 7.67 14.82 -16.01
N ASP A 180 7.50 15.18 -17.28
CA ASP A 180 6.71 16.34 -17.70
C ASP A 180 5.20 16.19 -17.39
N ALA A 181 4.74 14.93 -17.30
CA ALA A 181 3.34 14.61 -16.98
C ALA A 181 3.29 13.47 -15.94
N PRO A 182 3.52 13.77 -14.66
CA PRO A 182 3.47 12.76 -13.60
C PRO A 182 2.06 12.20 -13.43
N ASP A 183 1.97 10.86 -13.35
CA ASP A 183 0.69 10.15 -13.21
C ASP A 183 0.23 10.09 -11.74
N TYR A 184 -0.04 11.27 -11.14
CA TYR A 184 -0.55 11.35 -9.77
C TYR A 184 -1.85 10.55 -9.53
N PRO A 185 -2.80 10.42 -10.48
CA PRO A 185 -3.94 9.53 -10.30
C PRO A 185 -3.56 8.08 -10.00
N THR A 186 -2.51 7.55 -10.62
CA THR A 186 -2.03 6.18 -10.33
C THR A 186 -1.45 6.09 -8.92
N SER A 187 -0.55 6.99 -8.51
CA SER A 187 0.01 6.96 -7.15
C SER A 187 -1.04 7.20 -6.07
N ALA A 188 -2.00 8.09 -6.30
CA ALA A 188 -3.12 8.31 -5.40
C ALA A 188 -4.02 7.08 -5.26
N ARG A 189 -4.32 6.37 -6.35
CA ARG A 189 -5.05 5.11 -6.32
C ARG A 189 -4.30 4.05 -5.51
N LEU A 190 -2.98 3.92 -5.69
CA LEU A 190 -2.16 2.99 -4.92
C LEU A 190 -2.20 3.30 -3.42
N ALA A 191 -2.19 4.58 -3.04
CA ALA A 191 -2.37 4.98 -1.64
C ALA A 191 -3.74 4.55 -1.09
N VAL A 192 -4.81 4.75 -1.86
CA VAL A 192 -6.16 4.29 -1.50
C VAL A 192 -6.21 2.78 -1.34
N ASP A 193 -5.66 2.03 -2.30
CA ASP A 193 -5.64 0.57 -2.29
C ASP A 193 -4.90 0.05 -1.05
N TRP A 194 -3.74 0.65 -0.72
CA TRP A 194 -2.97 0.33 0.48
C TRP A 194 -3.76 0.57 1.77
N VAL A 195 -4.42 1.72 1.90
CA VAL A 195 -5.27 2.07 3.06
C VAL A 195 -6.45 1.11 3.18
N GLN A 196 -7.12 0.78 2.08
CA GLN A 196 -8.27 -0.12 2.08
C GLN A 196 -7.88 -1.54 2.49
N ALA A 197 -6.78 -2.07 1.96
CA ALA A 197 -6.28 -3.39 2.31
C ALA A 197 -5.98 -3.52 3.82
N ARG A 198 -5.53 -2.43 4.46
CA ARG A 198 -5.13 -2.38 5.87
C ARG A 198 -6.18 -1.76 6.79
N ARG A 199 -7.32 -1.33 6.28
CA ARG A 199 -8.35 -0.57 7.03
C ARG A 199 -8.68 -1.12 8.40
N ARG A 200 -8.87 -2.45 8.53
CA ARG A 200 -9.23 -3.08 9.81
C ARG A 200 -8.10 -2.99 10.84
N ALA A 201 -6.87 -3.08 10.41
CA ALA A 201 -5.70 -2.93 11.28
C ALA A 201 -5.54 -1.44 11.66
N LEU A 202 -5.57 -0.54 10.69
CA LEU A 202 -5.46 0.90 10.88
C LEU A 202 -6.51 1.46 11.85
N ALA A 203 -7.74 0.99 11.77
CA ALA A 203 -8.81 1.41 12.67
C ALA A 203 -8.60 1.02 14.14
N ARG A 204 -7.64 0.15 14.43
CA ARG A 204 -7.25 -0.26 15.79
C ARG A 204 -6.00 0.47 16.27
N THR A 205 -5.39 1.27 15.41
CA THR A 205 -4.19 2.04 15.76
C THR A 205 -4.49 2.96 16.93
N LYS A 206 -3.61 2.93 17.91
CA LYS A 206 -3.52 3.89 18.99
C LYS A 206 -2.09 4.40 18.97
N ALA A 207 -1.93 5.72 18.98
CA ALA A 207 -0.61 6.31 19.13
C ALA A 207 0.05 5.76 20.39
N GLY A 208 1.33 5.46 20.33
CA GLY A 208 2.04 4.79 21.43
C GLY A 208 3.52 4.61 21.12
N ALA A 209 4.04 3.40 21.36
CA ALA A 209 5.44 3.09 21.08
C ALA A 209 5.77 3.30 19.59
N ALA A 210 6.94 3.86 19.31
CA ALA A 210 7.43 4.07 17.97
C ALA A 210 7.46 2.75 17.17
N LEU A 211 7.08 2.82 15.90
CA LEU A 211 7.20 1.73 14.96
C LEU A 211 8.60 1.69 14.37
N THR A 212 9.04 0.54 13.92
CA THR A 212 10.40 0.33 13.40
C THR A 212 10.52 0.53 11.90
N GLU A 213 9.39 0.55 11.19
CA GLU A 213 9.37 0.67 9.73
C GLU A 213 8.11 1.39 9.25
N ILE A 214 8.19 1.92 8.03
CA ILE A 214 7.08 2.44 7.24
C ILE A 214 6.95 1.65 5.94
N ASP A 215 5.80 1.78 5.28
CA ASP A 215 5.64 1.35 3.89
C ASP A 215 5.98 2.52 2.94
N SER A 216 6.67 2.22 1.83
CA SER A 216 6.96 3.17 0.77
C SER A 216 6.51 2.63 -0.58
N ILE A 217 5.71 3.41 -1.30
CA ILE A 217 5.25 3.11 -2.65
C ILE A 217 5.87 4.09 -3.62
N ASN A 218 6.46 3.56 -4.71
CA ASN A 218 6.93 4.34 -5.84
C ASN A 218 6.22 3.90 -7.11
N ALA A 219 5.60 4.82 -7.82
CA ALA A 219 4.86 4.55 -9.04
C ALA A 219 5.62 5.08 -10.28
N PRO A 220 5.90 4.25 -11.29
CA PRO A 220 6.51 4.70 -12.53
C PRO A 220 5.49 5.41 -13.44
N ASN A 221 5.97 6.32 -14.29
CA ASN A 221 5.20 6.89 -15.38
C ASN A 221 5.18 5.89 -16.55
N CYS A 222 4.08 5.18 -16.72
CA CYS A 222 3.91 4.29 -17.85
C CYS A 222 3.03 4.93 -18.91
N PRO A 223 3.35 4.78 -20.23
CA PRO A 223 2.45 5.21 -21.28
C PRO A 223 1.05 4.66 -21.08
N ALA A 224 0.02 5.50 -21.29
CA ALA A 224 -1.39 5.17 -21.05
C ALA A 224 -1.74 4.84 -19.58
N GLY A 225 -0.95 5.31 -18.62
CA GLY A 225 -1.25 5.18 -17.17
C GLY A 225 -1.30 3.74 -16.65
N ARG A 226 -0.71 2.79 -17.35
CA ARG A 226 -0.75 1.36 -17.01
C ARG A 226 0.58 0.87 -16.46
N ILE A 227 0.72 0.91 -15.16
CA ILE A 227 1.77 0.15 -14.48
C ILE A 227 1.53 -1.35 -14.62
N ARG A 228 2.57 -2.16 -14.55
CA ARG A 228 2.49 -3.63 -14.67
C ARG A 228 1.93 -4.34 -13.43
N GLY A 229 1.70 -3.61 -12.36
CA GLY A 229 1.22 -4.09 -11.07
C GLY A 229 2.03 -3.51 -9.93
N VAL A 230 1.86 -4.07 -8.71
CA VAL A 230 2.67 -3.74 -7.53
C VAL A 230 3.62 -4.89 -7.26
N TYR A 231 4.90 -4.59 -7.06
CA TYR A 231 5.94 -5.55 -6.71
C TYR A 231 6.47 -5.25 -5.31
N GLU A 232 6.25 -6.20 -4.38
CA GLU A 232 6.80 -6.10 -3.02
C GLU A 232 8.26 -6.55 -3.03
N THR A 233 9.16 -5.71 -2.54
CA THR A 233 10.60 -5.95 -2.57
C THR A 233 11.32 -5.15 -1.49
N THR A 234 12.64 -5.21 -1.49
CA THR A 234 13.52 -4.40 -0.63
C THR A 234 14.07 -3.19 -1.37
N ALA A 235 14.42 -2.13 -0.65
CA ALA A 235 15.15 -1.02 -1.23
C ALA A 235 16.52 -1.49 -1.77
N ALA A 236 16.92 -0.96 -2.91
CA ALA A 236 18.23 -1.26 -3.48
C ALA A 236 19.33 -0.84 -2.51
N PRO A 237 20.36 -1.67 -2.31
CA PRO A 237 21.47 -1.29 -1.47
C PRO A 237 22.27 -0.12 -2.08
N GLY A 238 22.83 0.73 -1.21
CA GLY A 238 23.60 1.95 -1.43
C GLY A 238 24.46 2.11 -2.67
N PRO A 239 25.64 2.73 -2.59
CA PRO A 239 26.19 3.48 -3.73
C PRO A 239 26.35 2.64 -5.00
N GLY A 240 26.02 3.25 -6.15
CA GLY A 240 26.08 2.64 -7.48
C GLY A 240 24.73 2.42 -8.14
N THR A 241 23.62 2.51 -7.40
CA THR A 241 22.27 2.39 -7.96
C THR A 241 21.65 3.73 -8.38
N GLU A 242 22.26 4.86 -7.99
CA GLU A 242 21.75 6.21 -8.24
C GLU A 242 21.52 6.52 -9.73
N ALA A 243 22.41 6.06 -10.59
CA ALA A 243 22.28 6.25 -12.03
C ALA A 243 21.08 5.49 -12.59
N ALA A 244 20.85 4.27 -12.10
CA ALA A 244 19.69 3.44 -12.50
C ALA A 244 18.37 4.03 -11.99
N ILE A 245 18.34 4.66 -10.80
CA ILE A 245 17.16 5.29 -10.21
C ILE A 245 16.58 6.40 -11.11
N ARG A 246 17.38 7.02 -11.95
CA ARG A 246 16.96 8.09 -12.86
C ARG A 246 16.53 7.60 -14.25
N THR A 247 16.56 6.32 -14.47
CA THR A 247 16.17 5.72 -15.76
C THR A 247 14.65 5.83 -15.95
N VAL A 248 14.23 6.10 -17.17
CA VAL A 248 12.81 6.06 -17.54
C VAL A 248 12.34 4.60 -17.48
N ALA A 249 11.19 4.35 -16.85
CA ALA A 249 10.66 3.01 -16.70
C ALA A 249 10.29 2.37 -18.04
N GLU A 250 10.69 1.11 -18.24
CA GLU A 250 10.35 0.30 -19.41
C GLU A 250 9.08 -0.52 -19.14
N CYS A 251 7.94 0.11 -19.32
CA CYS A 251 6.65 -0.50 -18.99
C CYS A 251 6.22 -1.63 -19.94
N ALA A 252 6.94 -1.81 -21.06
CA ALA A 252 6.78 -2.94 -21.98
C ALA A 252 7.70 -4.13 -21.63
N SER A 253 8.54 -4.03 -20.61
CA SER A 253 9.41 -5.12 -20.16
C SER A 253 8.63 -6.40 -19.89
N THR A 254 9.22 -7.56 -20.20
CA THR A 254 8.64 -8.89 -19.91
C THR A 254 9.22 -9.52 -18.65
N ALA A 255 10.23 -8.90 -18.01
CA ALA A 255 10.84 -9.40 -16.79
C ALA A 255 9.80 -9.44 -15.64
N THR A 256 9.86 -10.48 -14.81
CA THR A 256 8.90 -10.72 -13.72
C THR A 256 9.55 -10.96 -12.36
N THR A 257 10.88 -10.99 -12.30
CA THR A 257 11.64 -11.21 -11.07
C THR A 257 12.72 -10.14 -10.94
N PHE A 258 12.81 -9.51 -9.78
CA PHE A 258 13.69 -8.38 -9.52
C PHE A 258 14.34 -8.53 -8.15
N ALA A 259 15.59 -8.09 -8.04
CA ALA A 259 16.35 -8.17 -6.78
C ALA A 259 15.98 -7.04 -5.82
N ASN A 260 15.50 -5.89 -6.32
CA ASN A 260 15.25 -4.70 -5.52
C ASN A 260 14.20 -3.77 -6.18
N ASP A 261 13.90 -2.66 -5.49
CA ASP A 261 12.92 -1.68 -5.92
C ASP A 261 13.30 -0.94 -7.22
N VAL A 262 14.59 -0.65 -7.43
CA VAL A 262 15.05 0.03 -8.65
C VAL A 262 14.81 -0.83 -9.89
N GLU A 263 15.15 -2.12 -9.83
CA GLU A 263 14.94 -3.04 -10.95
C GLU A 263 13.46 -3.21 -11.28
N ALA A 264 12.62 -3.44 -10.26
CA ALA A 264 11.19 -3.60 -10.45
C ALA A 264 10.53 -2.33 -11.00
N PHE A 265 10.90 -1.17 -10.45
CA PHE A 265 10.41 0.13 -10.90
C PHE A 265 10.79 0.41 -12.36
N ASN A 266 12.05 0.21 -12.72
CA ASN A 266 12.54 0.40 -14.09
C ASN A 266 11.84 -0.51 -15.10
N ALA A 267 11.36 -1.68 -14.67
CA ALA A 267 10.57 -2.60 -15.48
C ALA A 267 9.06 -2.27 -15.49
N GLY A 268 8.64 -1.12 -14.96
CA GLY A 268 7.26 -0.63 -15.03
C GLY A 268 6.32 -1.12 -13.93
N TYR A 269 6.85 -1.70 -12.85
CA TYR A 269 6.05 -2.00 -11.66
C TYR A 269 6.05 -0.82 -10.68
N ALA A 270 4.92 -0.56 -10.05
CA ALA A 270 4.96 0.17 -8.79
C ALA A 270 5.62 -0.72 -7.73
N THR A 271 6.49 -0.15 -6.91
CA THR A 271 7.17 -0.90 -5.86
C THR A 271 6.54 -0.62 -4.50
N LEU A 272 6.49 -1.63 -3.65
CA LEU A 272 6.16 -1.53 -2.23
C LEU A 272 7.33 -2.06 -1.42
N THR A 273 7.95 -1.18 -0.64
CA THR A 273 9.11 -1.52 0.21
C THR A 273 8.84 -1.20 1.67
N LYS A 274 9.48 -1.96 2.56
CA LYS A 274 9.61 -1.62 3.97
C LYS A 274 10.85 -0.75 4.17
N VAL A 275 10.67 0.42 4.76
CA VAL A 275 11.77 1.37 5.00
C VAL A 275 11.93 1.55 6.51
N PRO A 276 13.15 1.34 7.06
CA PRO A 276 13.41 1.55 8.50
C PRO A 276 13.10 2.98 8.94
N VAL A 277 12.59 3.13 10.15
CA VAL A 277 12.29 4.45 10.76
C VAL A 277 13.57 5.19 11.14
N HIS A 278 14.60 4.47 11.53
CA HIS A 278 15.90 5.06 11.81
C HIS A 278 16.72 5.05 10.55
N ALA A 279 17.22 6.22 10.16
CA ALA A 279 18.30 6.27 9.19
C ALA A 279 19.48 5.47 9.78
N ALA A 280 20.09 4.65 8.95
CA ALA A 280 21.30 3.92 9.30
C ALA A 280 22.45 4.89 9.61
#